data_17d5d16ea9cf339615aa73521c1e6322
#
_entry.id   17d5d16ea9cf339615aa73521c1e6322
#
_cell.length_a   1.000
_cell.length_b   1.000
_cell.length_c   1.000
_cell.angle_alpha   90.00
_cell.angle_beta   90.00
_cell.angle_gamma   90.00
#
_symmetry.space_group_name_H-M   'P 1'
#
loop_
_entity.id
_entity.type
_entity.pdbx_description
1 polymer ?
#
loop_
_entity_poly.entity_id
_entity_poly.type
_entity_poly.pdbx_seq_one_letter_code
_entity_poly.pdbx_strand_id
1 'polypeptide(L)'
;MAKINFGGVEETVVTREEYPLAKALDKLKDETIAVIGYGVQGPGQALNMRDNGFNVIVGQRQDSPSWERAKRDGFEEGISLFSIEEAAERGTILCNLLSDAGQIAVWPTLKEKLTPGKTLYFSHGFGITFKEQTNIVPPADVDVILVAPKGSGTSLRRLFQAGGGLNSSFAVFQDATGEAYEKAIAMGIGVGSGYLFETDFKKEVYSDLTGERGVLMGALAGIIEAQYQVLRQRGHSPSEAFNETVEELTQSLVPLVGENGMDWMFSNCSVTAQRGALDWKGRFREATLPVLNELYDSVASGKEAERTIQRGSTPGYRQELEAELKEVRDSELWQTGAVVRQLRSKAEVTQEV
;
A
#
# COMPACT_ATOMS: atom_id res chain seq x y z
N MET A 1 -7.78 22.06 8.84
CA MET A 1 -8.21 21.02 7.88
C MET A 1 -8.94 21.72 6.75
N ALA A 2 -8.42 21.65 5.55
CA ALA A 2 -9.06 22.25 4.40
C ALA A 2 -10.24 21.41 3.90
N LYS A 3 -11.26 22.08 3.40
CA LYS A 3 -12.28 21.50 2.53
C LYS A 3 -11.84 21.79 1.09
N ILE A 4 -11.52 20.73 0.35
CA ILE A 4 -11.05 20.85 -1.03
C ILE A 4 -12.09 20.22 -1.95
N ASN A 5 -12.39 20.89 -3.06
CA ASN A 5 -13.31 20.40 -4.06
C ASN A 5 -12.60 19.45 -5.03
N PHE A 6 -12.97 18.18 -5.00
CA PHE A 6 -12.51 17.15 -5.92
C PHE A 6 -13.62 16.82 -6.92
N GLY A 7 -13.57 17.43 -8.10
CA GLY A 7 -14.53 17.13 -9.18
C GLY A 7 -16.00 17.43 -8.83
N GLY A 8 -16.27 18.41 -7.99
CA GLY A 8 -17.61 18.80 -7.57
C GLY A 8 -18.03 18.29 -6.18
N VAL A 9 -17.18 17.49 -5.52
CA VAL A 9 -17.40 16.98 -4.14
C VAL A 9 -16.39 17.62 -3.21
N GLU A 10 -16.85 18.19 -2.08
CA GLU A 10 -15.97 18.70 -1.03
C GLU A 10 -15.53 17.56 -0.10
N GLU A 11 -14.22 17.41 0.05
CA GLU A 11 -13.60 16.40 0.92
C GLU A 11 -12.72 17.06 1.99
N THR A 12 -12.55 16.39 3.12
CA THR A 12 -11.63 16.79 4.18
C THR A 12 -10.22 16.33 3.83
N VAL A 13 -9.29 17.29 3.78
CA VAL A 13 -7.88 17.05 3.48
C VAL A 13 -7.02 17.70 4.56
N VAL A 14 -5.90 17.05 4.89
CA VAL A 14 -4.88 17.59 5.78
C VAL A 14 -3.54 17.57 5.05
N THR A 15 -2.93 18.74 4.90
CA THR A 15 -1.60 18.90 4.31
C THR A 15 -0.53 19.06 5.40
N ARG A 16 0.74 18.91 4.99
CA ARG A 16 1.88 19.16 5.91
C ARG A 16 1.99 20.63 6.34
N GLU A 17 1.40 21.56 5.61
CA GLU A 17 1.33 22.98 5.98
C GLU A 17 0.31 23.21 7.08
N GLU A 18 -0.85 22.56 7.00
CA GLU A 18 -1.92 22.68 7.99
C GLU A 18 -1.64 21.90 9.29
N TYR A 19 -0.92 20.80 9.15
CA TYR A 19 -0.49 19.97 10.28
C TYR A 19 1.01 19.67 10.15
N PRO A 20 1.88 20.61 10.54
CA PRO A 20 3.33 20.46 10.39
C PRO A 20 3.89 19.36 11.29
N LEU A 21 5.03 18.79 10.90
CA LEU A 21 5.72 17.72 11.64
C LEU A 21 5.93 18.07 13.13
N ALA A 22 6.27 19.32 13.43
CA ALA A 22 6.46 19.76 14.83
C ALA A 22 5.18 19.56 15.67
N LYS A 23 3.99 19.78 15.09
CA LYS A 23 2.71 19.55 15.76
C LYS A 23 2.46 18.05 15.96
N ALA A 24 2.80 17.22 14.97
CA ALA A 24 2.69 15.77 15.07
C ALA A 24 3.63 15.21 16.16
N LEU A 25 4.85 15.71 16.23
CA LEU A 25 5.81 15.35 17.27
C LEU A 25 5.33 15.74 18.67
N ASP A 26 4.80 16.95 18.85
CA ASP A 26 4.24 17.38 20.14
C ASP A 26 3.03 16.53 20.56
N LYS A 27 2.15 16.20 19.59
CA LYS A 27 0.98 15.34 19.86
C LYS A 27 1.34 13.93 20.32
N LEU A 28 2.41 13.36 19.76
CA LEU A 28 2.82 11.98 20.04
C LEU A 28 4.12 11.90 20.89
N LYS A 29 4.52 12.97 21.56
CA LYS A 29 5.80 13.04 22.31
C LYS A 29 5.92 12.01 23.44
N ASP A 30 4.81 11.67 24.07
CA ASP A 30 4.74 10.74 25.19
C ASP A 30 4.38 9.31 24.73
N GLU A 31 4.20 9.11 23.42
CA GLU A 31 3.82 7.83 22.85
C GLU A 31 5.05 6.99 22.46
N THR A 32 4.92 5.68 22.64
CA THR A 32 5.84 4.69 22.08
C THR A 32 5.14 3.96 20.95
N ILE A 33 5.61 4.17 19.73
CA ILE A 33 5.02 3.57 18.52
C ILE A 33 5.64 2.19 18.30
N ALA A 34 4.89 1.13 18.56
CA ALA A 34 5.31 -0.24 18.36
C ALA A 34 4.85 -0.76 16.99
N VAL A 35 5.78 -0.87 16.05
CA VAL A 35 5.52 -1.44 14.72
C VAL A 35 5.56 -2.96 14.81
N ILE A 36 4.38 -3.58 14.84
CA ILE A 36 4.20 -5.03 14.91
C ILE A 36 4.17 -5.62 13.50
N GLY A 37 5.26 -6.27 13.12
CA GLY A 37 5.48 -6.78 11.76
C GLY A 37 6.41 -5.91 10.93
N TYR A 38 7.47 -6.52 10.40
CA TYR A 38 8.49 -5.84 9.59
C TYR A 38 8.56 -6.46 8.18
N GLY A 39 7.37 -6.55 7.57
CA GLY A 39 7.15 -7.14 6.23
C GLY A 39 7.19 -6.12 5.10
N VAL A 40 6.04 -5.89 4.45
CA VAL A 40 5.93 -4.98 3.29
C VAL A 40 5.85 -3.52 3.72
N GLN A 41 4.94 -3.17 4.63
CA GLN A 41 4.73 -1.78 5.10
C GLN A 41 5.63 -1.41 6.28
N GLY A 42 5.90 -2.36 7.18
CA GLY A 42 6.63 -2.12 8.42
C GLY A 42 7.92 -1.34 8.26
N PRO A 43 8.86 -1.73 7.38
CA PRO A 43 10.10 -1.02 7.19
C PRO A 43 9.91 0.43 6.75
N GLY A 44 9.08 0.68 5.74
CA GLY A 44 8.83 2.03 5.23
C GLY A 44 8.27 2.95 6.30
N GLN A 45 7.27 2.51 7.04
CA GLN A 45 6.63 3.32 8.08
C GLN A 45 7.53 3.50 9.31
N ALA A 46 8.14 2.43 9.82
CA ALA A 46 9.01 2.50 10.99
C ALA A 46 10.21 3.44 10.75
N LEU A 47 10.86 3.31 9.60
CA LEU A 47 12.02 4.13 9.25
C LEU A 47 11.63 5.60 9.04
N ASN A 48 10.52 5.87 8.35
CA ASN A 48 10.07 7.25 8.15
C ASN A 48 9.71 7.93 9.48
N MET A 49 8.98 7.25 10.36
CA MET A 49 8.65 7.77 11.69
C MET A 49 9.91 7.99 12.54
N ARG A 50 10.86 7.04 12.53
CA ARG A 50 12.14 7.19 13.24
C ARG A 50 12.93 8.38 12.72
N ASP A 51 13.06 8.53 11.40
CA ASP A 51 13.79 9.65 10.78
C ASP A 51 13.10 11.00 11.04
N ASN A 52 11.79 11.01 11.23
CA ASN A 52 11.01 12.16 11.65
C ASN A 52 11.13 12.46 13.16
N GLY A 53 11.81 11.62 13.96
CA GLY A 53 12.09 11.86 15.37
C GLY A 53 11.08 11.27 16.37
N PHE A 54 10.18 10.38 15.92
CA PHE A 54 9.28 9.68 16.83
C PHE A 54 9.97 8.54 17.58
N ASN A 55 9.47 8.20 18.76
CA ASN A 55 9.92 7.05 19.52
C ASN A 55 9.31 5.75 18.94
N VAL A 56 10.10 5.03 18.14
CA VAL A 56 9.67 3.85 17.40
C VAL A 56 10.41 2.60 17.89
N ILE A 57 9.65 1.58 18.22
CA ILE A 57 10.15 0.23 18.46
C ILE A 57 9.54 -0.75 17.45
N VAL A 58 10.22 -1.87 17.21
CA VAL A 58 9.76 -2.91 16.29
C VAL A 58 9.48 -4.20 17.06
N GLY A 59 8.31 -4.78 16.83
CA GLY A 59 7.93 -6.10 17.31
C GLY A 59 7.94 -7.12 16.17
N GLN A 60 8.80 -8.12 16.26
CA GLN A 60 8.91 -9.13 15.22
C GLN A 60 9.25 -10.50 15.84
N ARG A 61 8.93 -11.57 15.10
CA ARG A 61 9.32 -12.92 15.48
C ARG A 61 10.84 -13.07 15.38
N GLN A 62 11.49 -13.46 16.48
CA GLN A 62 12.93 -13.72 16.52
C GLN A 62 13.35 -14.72 15.44
N ASP A 63 14.59 -14.64 15.01
CA ASP A 63 15.21 -15.52 14.01
C ASP A 63 14.48 -15.60 12.65
N SER A 64 13.61 -14.61 12.37
CA SER A 64 12.96 -14.49 11.06
C SER A 64 13.77 -13.60 10.10
N PRO A 65 13.63 -13.77 8.78
CA PRO A 65 14.26 -12.86 7.82
C PRO A 65 13.91 -11.38 8.05
N SER A 66 12.70 -11.10 8.56
CA SER A 66 12.27 -9.75 8.92
C SER A 66 12.92 -9.22 10.18
N TRP A 67 13.25 -10.08 11.15
CA TRP A 67 14.05 -9.73 12.31
C TRP A 67 15.46 -9.29 11.91
N GLU A 68 16.12 -10.08 11.07
CA GLU A 68 17.44 -9.75 10.56
C GLU A 68 17.42 -8.50 9.67
N ARG A 69 16.32 -8.25 8.96
CA ARG A 69 16.13 -6.99 8.22
C ARG A 69 16.04 -5.80 9.17
N ALA A 70 15.25 -5.87 10.23
CA ALA A 70 15.12 -4.80 11.21
C ALA A 70 16.49 -4.46 11.86
N LYS A 71 17.30 -5.48 12.18
CA LYS A 71 18.67 -5.27 12.68
C LYS A 71 19.55 -4.52 11.66
N ARG A 72 19.53 -4.94 10.39
CA ARG A 72 20.28 -4.22 9.33
C ARG A 72 19.82 -2.78 9.14
N ASP A 73 18.53 -2.52 9.37
CA ASP A 73 17.94 -1.18 9.29
C ASP A 73 18.19 -0.34 10.57
N GLY A 74 18.98 -0.87 11.53
CA GLY A 74 19.44 -0.17 12.72
C GLY A 74 18.49 -0.21 13.90
N PHE A 75 17.58 -1.18 13.98
CA PHE A 75 16.86 -1.48 15.20
C PHE A 75 17.67 -2.48 16.06
N GLU A 76 17.89 -2.14 17.34
CA GLU A 76 18.77 -2.88 18.24
C GLU A 76 17.96 -3.79 19.17
N GLU A 77 18.37 -5.06 19.26
CA GLU A 77 17.76 -6.05 20.11
C GLU A 77 17.81 -5.63 21.59
N GLY A 78 16.66 -5.71 22.27
CA GLY A 78 16.51 -5.31 23.66
C GLY A 78 16.43 -3.78 23.88
N ILE A 79 16.61 -2.93 22.85
CA ILE A 79 16.53 -1.47 22.93
C ILE A 79 15.35 -0.95 22.07
N SER A 80 15.31 -1.31 20.81
CA SER A 80 14.28 -0.89 19.84
C SER A 80 13.73 -2.04 18.98
N LEU A 81 14.24 -3.25 19.15
CA LEU A 81 13.77 -4.47 18.50
C LEU A 81 13.46 -5.53 19.58
N PHE A 82 12.22 -6.00 19.60
CA PHE A 82 11.66 -6.88 20.60
C PHE A 82 10.86 -8.02 19.96
N SER A 83 10.51 -9.02 20.77
CA SER A 83 9.45 -9.95 20.39
C SER A 83 8.13 -9.20 20.17
N ILE A 84 7.20 -9.79 19.43
CA ILE A 84 5.88 -9.17 19.19
C ILE A 84 5.17 -8.85 20.50
N GLU A 85 5.21 -9.79 21.43
CA GLU A 85 4.56 -9.65 22.74
C GLU A 85 5.17 -8.52 23.56
N GLU A 86 6.49 -8.48 23.65
CA GLU A 86 7.19 -7.45 24.42
C GLU A 86 7.03 -6.05 23.80
N ALA A 87 7.09 -5.93 22.46
CA ALA A 87 6.82 -4.67 21.78
C ALA A 87 5.38 -4.20 22.01
N ALA A 88 4.40 -5.09 21.97
CA ALA A 88 3.00 -4.77 22.24
C ALA A 88 2.76 -4.33 23.69
N GLU A 89 3.50 -4.88 24.63
CA GLU A 89 3.46 -4.47 26.04
C GLU A 89 4.02 -3.05 26.23
N ARG A 90 5.18 -2.75 25.63
CA ARG A 90 5.89 -1.47 25.72
C ARG A 90 5.21 -0.35 24.93
N GLY A 91 4.60 -0.68 23.79
CA GLY A 91 3.96 0.29 22.90
C GLY A 91 2.69 0.88 23.50
N THR A 92 2.46 2.17 23.26
CA THR A 92 1.20 2.86 23.51
C THR A 92 0.35 2.99 22.25
N ILE A 93 1.01 3.06 21.07
CA ILE A 93 0.39 2.92 19.75
C ILE A 93 0.91 1.63 19.12
N LEU A 94 0.03 0.65 18.93
CA LEU A 94 0.34 -0.65 18.34
C LEU A 94 0.00 -0.63 16.86
N CYS A 95 1.01 -0.53 15.99
CA CYS A 95 0.84 -0.56 14.54
C CYS A 95 0.82 -2.01 14.05
N ASN A 96 -0.36 -2.59 13.85
CA ASN A 96 -0.51 -3.96 13.38
C ASN A 96 -0.28 -4.03 11.86
N LEU A 97 0.98 -4.20 11.45
CA LEU A 97 1.45 -4.23 10.06
C LEU A 97 1.85 -5.65 9.59
N LEU A 98 1.35 -6.66 10.26
CA LEU A 98 1.43 -8.05 9.81
C LEU A 98 0.56 -8.29 8.58
N SER A 99 0.81 -9.36 7.84
CA SER A 99 -0.15 -9.85 6.83
C SER A 99 -1.48 -10.25 7.49
N ASP A 100 -2.59 -10.27 6.74
CA ASP A 100 -3.91 -10.57 7.29
C ASP A 100 -3.94 -11.89 8.09
N ALA A 101 -3.35 -12.96 7.54
CA ALA A 101 -3.20 -14.21 8.27
C ALA A 101 -2.33 -14.07 9.53
N GLY A 102 -1.29 -13.25 9.46
CA GLY A 102 -0.44 -12.92 10.60
C GLY A 102 -1.18 -12.12 11.68
N GLN A 103 -2.01 -11.16 11.27
CA GLN A 103 -2.86 -10.39 12.19
C GLN A 103 -3.83 -11.31 12.93
N ILE A 104 -4.49 -12.22 12.22
CA ILE A 104 -5.41 -13.21 12.83
C ILE A 104 -4.68 -14.09 13.83
N ALA A 105 -3.52 -14.64 13.45
CA ALA A 105 -2.74 -15.56 14.28
C ALA A 105 -2.21 -14.90 15.56
N VAL A 106 -1.82 -13.63 15.50
CA VAL A 106 -1.22 -12.87 16.61
C VAL A 106 -2.27 -12.12 17.43
N TRP A 107 -3.49 -12.00 16.92
CA TRP A 107 -4.54 -11.22 17.57
C TRP A 107 -4.79 -11.54 19.04
N PRO A 108 -4.87 -12.83 19.49
CA PRO A 108 -5.07 -13.13 20.91
C PRO A 108 -4.00 -12.49 21.80
N THR A 109 -2.72 -12.55 21.40
CA THR A 109 -1.61 -11.93 22.10
C THR A 109 -1.69 -10.42 22.13
N LEU A 110 -1.96 -9.78 20.97
CA LEU A 110 -2.08 -8.32 20.90
C LEU A 110 -3.26 -7.81 21.71
N LYS A 111 -4.40 -8.50 21.68
CA LYS A 111 -5.60 -8.12 22.43
C LYS A 111 -5.34 -8.04 23.93
N GLU A 112 -4.58 -8.97 24.51
CA GLU A 112 -4.23 -8.98 25.93
C GLU A 112 -3.33 -7.80 26.32
N LYS A 113 -2.55 -7.26 25.39
CA LYS A 113 -1.65 -6.11 25.63
C LYS A 113 -2.31 -4.76 25.31
N LEU A 114 -3.51 -4.75 24.75
CA LEU A 114 -4.31 -3.55 24.51
C LEU A 114 -5.03 -3.13 25.79
N THR A 115 -4.30 -2.42 26.65
CA THR A 115 -4.86 -1.83 27.88
C THR A 115 -5.60 -0.53 27.60
N PRO A 116 -6.49 -0.07 28.53
CA PRO A 116 -7.25 1.18 28.36
C PRO A 116 -6.37 2.37 27.98
N GLY A 117 -6.83 3.16 27.00
CA GLY A 117 -6.11 4.35 26.51
C GLY A 117 -5.05 4.11 25.46
N LYS A 118 -4.63 2.86 25.20
CA LYS A 118 -3.76 2.54 24.07
C LYS A 118 -4.48 2.76 22.73
N THR A 119 -3.69 2.87 21.67
CA THR A 119 -4.18 3.02 20.31
C THR A 119 -3.79 1.81 19.47
N LEU A 120 -4.75 1.21 18.79
CA LEU A 120 -4.53 0.19 17.77
C LEU A 120 -4.58 0.84 16.39
N TYR A 121 -3.50 0.71 15.65
CA TYR A 121 -3.32 1.32 14.34
C TYR A 121 -3.25 0.26 13.25
N PHE A 122 -3.90 0.56 12.12
CA PHE A 122 -3.86 -0.23 10.89
C PHE A 122 -3.43 0.61 9.70
N SER A 123 -2.79 -0.03 8.71
CA SER A 123 -2.53 0.57 7.39
C SER A 123 -3.43 0.00 6.28
N HIS A 124 -4.30 -0.91 6.64
CA HIS A 124 -5.36 -1.47 5.81
C HIS A 124 -6.47 -1.98 6.74
N GLY A 125 -7.68 -1.57 6.46
CA GLY A 125 -8.81 -1.82 7.36
C GLY A 125 -9.37 -3.24 7.32
N PHE A 126 -8.72 -4.20 6.65
CA PHE A 126 -9.17 -5.56 6.42
C PHE A 126 -9.61 -6.28 7.69
N GLY A 127 -8.74 -6.34 8.71
CA GLY A 127 -8.98 -7.05 9.95
C GLY A 127 -10.26 -6.60 10.67
N ILE A 128 -10.53 -5.32 10.68
CA ILE A 128 -11.70 -4.71 11.33
C ILE A 128 -12.95 -4.83 10.47
N THR A 129 -12.83 -4.55 9.16
CA THR A 129 -13.97 -4.59 8.22
C THR A 129 -14.57 -5.99 8.11
N PHE A 130 -13.72 -7.01 8.08
CA PHE A 130 -14.12 -8.42 7.98
C PHE A 130 -14.01 -9.16 9.33
N LYS A 131 -14.41 -8.50 10.42
CA LYS A 131 -14.29 -9.06 11.78
C LYS A 131 -15.01 -10.41 11.98
N GLU A 132 -16.04 -10.69 11.19
CA GLU A 132 -16.75 -11.97 11.24
C GLU A 132 -15.86 -13.14 10.76
N GLN A 133 -14.93 -12.86 9.85
CA GLN A 133 -13.96 -13.82 9.32
C GLN A 133 -12.64 -13.82 10.10
N THR A 134 -12.21 -12.66 10.59
CA THR A 134 -10.90 -12.47 11.23
C THR A 134 -10.93 -12.64 12.74
N ASN A 135 -12.09 -12.48 13.37
CA ASN A 135 -12.29 -12.37 14.83
C ASN A 135 -11.47 -11.24 15.49
N ILE A 136 -11.04 -10.24 14.71
CA ILE A 136 -10.32 -9.07 15.23
C ILE A 136 -11.34 -8.08 15.77
N VAL A 137 -11.60 -8.15 17.08
CA VAL A 137 -12.53 -7.27 17.80
C VAL A 137 -11.75 -6.56 18.91
N PRO A 138 -11.40 -5.27 18.71
CA PRO A 138 -10.69 -4.47 19.71
C PRO A 138 -11.47 -4.32 21.02
N PRO A 139 -10.78 -4.16 22.18
CA PRO A 139 -11.44 -3.73 23.42
C PRO A 139 -12.11 -2.36 23.25
N ALA A 140 -13.20 -2.11 24.00
CA ALA A 140 -13.99 -0.88 23.85
C ALA A 140 -13.30 0.38 24.40
N ASP A 141 -12.24 0.23 25.18
CA ASP A 141 -11.52 1.27 25.89
C ASP A 141 -10.17 1.65 25.25
N VAL A 142 -9.98 1.26 23.97
CA VAL A 142 -8.82 1.65 23.16
C VAL A 142 -9.23 2.47 21.94
N ASP A 143 -8.34 3.32 21.45
CA ASP A 143 -8.54 3.97 20.15
C ASP A 143 -8.25 2.99 19.02
N VAL A 144 -8.99 3.09 17.91
CA VAL A 144 -8.73 2.30 16.70
C VAL A 144 -8.69 3.23 15.49
N ILE A 145 -7.51 3.35 14.89
CA ILE A 145 -7.24 4.28 13.81
C ILE A 145 -6.63 3.59 12.59
N LEU A 146 -6.74 4.25 11.45
CA LEU A 146 -6.16 3.81 10.19
C LEU A 146 -5.40 4.96 9.53
N VAL A 147 -4.22 4.66 9.02
CA VAL A 147 -3.53 5.46 8.00
C VAL A 147 -3.02 4.52 6.91
N ALA A 148 -3.58 4.64 5.73
CA ALA A 148 -3.27 3.77 4.59
C ALA A 148 -2.57 4.54 3.47
N PRO A 149 -1.21 4.50 3.41
CA PRO A 149 -0.46 5.06 2.30
C PRO A 149 -0.83 4.37 0.99
N LYS A 150 -1.13 5.16 -0.05
CA LYS A 150 -1.56 4.64 -1.36
C LYS A 150 -0.35 4.24 -2.21
N GLY A 151 0.25 3.10 -1.84
CA GLY A 151 1.38 2.48 -2.53
C GLY A 151 2.17 1.53 -1.64
N SER A 152 3.18 0.87 -2.23
CA SER A 152 4.03 -0.09 -1.52
C SER A 152 4.89 0.59 -0.45
N GLY A 153 5.27 -0.14 0.60
CA GLY A 153 6.19 0.36 1.62
C GLY A 153 7.55 0.78 1.06
N THR A 154 8.01 0.14 -0.01
CA THR A 154 9.23 0.56 -0.73
C THR A 154 9.06 1.92 -1.39
N SER A 155 7.92 2.16 -2.05
CA SER A 155 7.61 3.46 -2.65
C SER A 155 7.41 4.55 -1.60
N LEU A 156 6.76 4.22 -0.48
CA LEU A 156 6.62 5.12 0.66
C LEU A 156 7.98 5.61 1.15
N ARG A 157 8.93 4.69 1.37
CA ARG A 157 10.28 5.02 1.83
C ARG A 157 11.05 5.84 0.80
N ARG A 158 11.06 5.41 -0.45
CA ARG A 158 11.77 6.10 -1.55
C ARG A 158 11.30 7.53 -1.74
N LEU A 159 9.99 7.75 -1.78
CA LEU A 159 9.43 9.09 -1.96
C LEU A 159 9.68 9.98 -0.74
N PHE A 160 9.64 9.44 0.47
CA PHE A 160 10.00 10.16 1.69
C PHE A 160 11.45 10.64 1.64
N GLN A 161 12.38 9.76 1.28
CA GLN A 161 13.81 10.10 1.15
C GLN A 161 14.08 11.14 0.06
N ALA A 162 13.23 11.20 -0.96
CA ALA A 162 13.28 12.22 -2.01
C ALA A 162 12.60 13.55 -1.61
N GLY A 163 12.18 13.72 -0.34
CA GLY A 163 11.51 14.92 0.15
C GLY A 163 10.00 15.01 -0.19
N GLY A 164 9.46 14.00 -0.88
CA GLY A 164 8.04 13.87 -1.20
C GLY A 164 7.27 13.01 -0.19
N GLY A 165 6.20 12.37 -0.65
CA GLY A 165 5.40 11.42 0.14
C GLY A 165 4.28 10.81 -0.68
N LEU A 166 3.85 9.61 -0.32
CA LEU A 166 2.60 9.03 -0.84
C LEU A 166 1.41 9.69 -0.17
N ASN A 167 0.34 9.92 -0.92
CA ASN A 167 -0.93 10.31 -0.33
C ASN A 167 -1.46 9.15 0.51
N SER A 168 -2.14 9.46 1.62
CA SER A 168 -2.69 8.44 2.50
C SER A 168 -4.13 8.75 2.84
N SER A 169 -4.97 7.73 2.91
CA SER A 169 -6.25 7.86 3.59
C SER A 169 -6.07 7.70 5.09
N PHE A 170 -6.93 8.36 5.88
CA PHE A 170 -6.99 8.13 7.31
C PHE A 170 -8.44 7.96 7.79
N ALA A 171 -8.63 7.22 8.86
CA ALA A 171 -9.94 6.97 9.44
C ALA A 171 -9.86 6.68 10.94
N VAL A 172 -10.95 6.94 11.64
CA VAL A 172 -11.18 6.52 13.02
C VAL A 172 -12.31 5.51 13.05
N PHE A 173 -12.04 4.32 13.56
CA PHE A 173 -13.05 3.30 13.80
C PHE A 173 -13.64 3.42 15.21
N GLN A 174 -12.79 3.69 16.20
CA GLN A 174 -13.15 3.82 17.60
C GLN A 174 -12.35 4.92 18.26
N ASP A 175 -13.01 5.80 18.99
CA ASP A 175 -12.40 6.89 19.73
C ASP A 175 -12.81 6.76 21.20
N ALA A 176 -11.99 6.06 21.96
CA ALA A 176 -12.21 5.82 23.38
C ALA A 176 -11.65 6.94 24.27
N THR A 177 -10.61 7.64 23.77
CA THR A 177 -9.93 8.69 24.52
C THR A 177 -10.39 10.10 24.18
N GLY A 178 -11.12 10.29 23.07
CA GLY A 178 -11.44 11.59 22.48
C GLY A 178 -10.29 12.21 21.67
N GLU A 179 -9.22 11.45 21.44
CA GLU A 179 -8.00 11.93 20.75
C GLU A 179 -7.66 11.15 19.48
N ALA A 180 -8.41 10.10 19.16
CA ALA A 180 -8.11 9.19 18.06
C ALA A 180 -7.98 9.92 16.71
N TYR A 181 -8.81 10.92 16.47
CA TYR A 181 -8.78 11.68 15.22
C TYR A 181 -7.46 12.45 15.04
N GLU A 182 -7.03 13.13 16.07
CA GLU A 182 -5.76 13.89 16.02
C GLU A 182 -4.55 12.96 15.99
N LYS A 183 -4.61 11.82 16.71
CA LYS A 183 -3.57 10.78 16.64
C LYS A 183 -3.45 10.20 15.22
N ALA A 184 -4.57 9.93 14.53
CA ALA A 184 -4.55 9.43 13.15
C ALA A 184 -3.86 10.41 12.21
N ILE A 185 -4.14 11.71 12.32
CA ILE A 185 -3.48 12.74 11.53
C ILE A 185 -1.98 12.80 11.85
N ALA A 186 -1.62 12.84 13.13
CA ALA A 186 -0.22 12.91 13.57
C ALA A 186 0.59 11.69 13.08
N MET A 187 0.00 10.48 13.15
CA MET A 187 0.58 9.27 12.58
C MET A 187 0.75 9.37 11.06
N GLY A 188 -0.25 9.90 10.35
CA GLY A 188 -0.19 10.12 8.90
C GLY A 188 0.95 11.06 8.49
N ILE A 189 1.16 12.14 9.21
CA ILE A 189 2.32 13.03 9.02
C ILE A 189 3.62 12.30 9.39
N GLY A 190 3.62 11.53 10.48
CA GLY A 190 4.78 10.77 10.96
C GLY A 190 5.28 9.75 9.95
N VAL A 191 4.40 9.02 9.27
CA VAL A 191 4.78 8.06 8.22
C VAL A 191 5.23 8.73 6.91
N GLY A 192 5.13 10.07 6.84
CA GLY A 192 5.62 10.85 5.70
C GLY A 192 4.63 10.96 4.54
N SER A 193 3.34 11.02 4.81
CA SER A 193 2.30 11.19 3.78
C SER A 193 2.46 12.52 3.02
N GLY A 194 2.13 12.52 1.73
CA GLY A 194 2.06 13.72 0.90
C GLY A 194 0.94 14.65 1.36
N TYR A 195 -0.29 14.13 1.34
CA TYR A 195 -1.44 14.70 2.05
C TYR A 195 -2.31 13.56 2.60
N LEU A 196 -3.17 13.89 3.54
CA LEU A 196 -4.13 12.96 4.13
C LEU A 196 -5.54 13.29 3.66
N PHE A 197 -6.35 12.28 3.32
CA PHE A 197 -7.77 12.43 3.05
C PHE A 197 -8.58 11.49 3.94
N GLU A 198 -9.70 12.00 4.41
CA GLU A 198 -10.57 11.30 5.35
C GLU A 198 -11.39 10.21 4.65
N THR A 199 -11.53 9.06 5.29
CA THR A 199 -12.35 7.93 4.84
C THR A 199 -12.93 7.19 6.05
N ASP A 200 -13.52 6.01 5.83
CA ASP A 200 -13.85 5.03 6.85
C ASP A 200 -13.21 3.67 6.51
N PHE A 201 -13.09 2.79 7.52
CA PHE A 201 -12.45 1.48 7.37
C PHE A 201 -13.05 0.64 6.25
N LYS A 202 -14.37 0.67 6.10
CA LYS A 202 -15.08 -0.13 5.09
C LYS A 202 -14.80 0.39 3.68
N LYS A 203 -14.90 1.71 3.47
CA LYS A 203 -14.62 2.33 2.17
C LYS A 203 -13.16 2.16 1.77
N GLU A 204 -12.25 2.31 2.73
CA GLU A 204 -10.82 2.07 2.49
C GLU A 204 -10.60 0.67 1.96
N VAL A 205 -11.06 -0.36 2.67
CA VAL A 205 -10.87 -1.75 2.27
C VAL A 205 -11.51 -2.07 0.92
N TYR A 206 -12.72 -1.57 0.69
CA TYR A 206 -13.43 -1.87 -0.56
C TYR A 206 -12.75 -1.23 -1.77
N SER A 207 -12.28 0.01 -1.63
CA SER A 207 -11.57 0.69 -2.71
C SER A 207 -10.18 0.08 -2.93
N ASP A 208 -9.47 -0.26 -1.86
CA ASP A 208 -8.12 -0.82 -1.92
C ASP A 208 -8.11 -2.22 -2.57
N LEU A 209 -8.93 -3.15 -2.07
CA LEU A 209 -9.04 -4.49 -2.65
C LEU A 209 -9.55 -4.47 -4.11
N THR A 210 -10.47 -3.56 -4.44
CA THR A 210 -10.92 -3.38 -5.82
C THR A 210 -9.81 -2.79 -6.69
N GLY A 211 -9.07 -1.81 -6.18
CA GLY A 211 -7.96 -1.18 -6.89
C GLY A 211 -6.84 -2.17 -7.23
N GLU A 212 -6.41 -2.97 -6.24
CA GLU A 212 -5.36 -3.97 -6.43
C GLU A 212 -5.72 -5.03 -7.47
N ARG A 213 -6.93 -5.55 -7.41
CA ARG A 213 -7.43 -6.56 -8.36
C ARG A 213 -7.82 -5.95 -9.70
N GLY A 214 -8.20 -4.68 -9.70
CA GLY A 214 -8.53 -3.88 -10.87
C GLY A 214 -7.28 -3.25 -11.51
N VAL A 215 -7.35 -1.95 -11.73
CA VAL A 215 -6.40 -1.18 -12.57
C VAL A 215 -4.97 -1.17 -12.03
N LEU A 216 -4.76 -1.29 -10.70
CA LEU A 216 -3.42 -1.17 -10.13
C LEU A 216 -2.53 -2.37 -10.44
N MET A 217 -3.07 -3.59 -10.46
CA MET A 217 -2.30 -4.81 -10.70
C MET A 217 -3.05 -5.84 -11.57
N GLY A 218 -4.21 -6.36 -11.12
CA GLY A 218 -4.85 -7.51 -11.76
C GLY A 218 -5.30 -7.26 -13.20
N ALA A 219 -6.11 -6.23 -13.43
CA ALA A 219 -6.57 -5.87 -14.76
C ALA A 219 -5.43 -5.37 -15.66
N LEU A 220 -4.47 -4.60 -15.09
CA LEU A 220 -3.29 -4.13 -15.82
C LEU A 220 -2.47 -5.31 -16.36
N ALA A 221 -2.16 -6.29 -15.50
CA ALA A 221 -1.42 -7.49 -15.90
C ALA A 221 -2.17 -8.27 -16.99
N GLY A 222 -3.47 -8.50 -16.81
CA GLY A 222 -4.28 -9.24 -17.78
C GLY A 222 -4.38 -8.53 -19.15
N ILE A 223 -4.50 -7.20 -19.18
CA ILE A 223 -4.53 -6.43 -20.42
C ILE A 223 -3.16 -6.47 -21.13
N ILE A 224 -2.07 -6.34 -20.39
CA ILE A 224 -0.70 -6.44 -20.93
C ILE A 224 -0.49 -7.81 -21.56
N GLU A 225 -0.82 -8.90 -20.86
CA GLU A 225 -0.66 -10.26 -21.34
C GLU A 225 -1.51 -10.49 -22.60
N ALA A 226 -2.76 -10.05 -22.62
CA ALA A 226 -3.65 -10.21 -23.76
C ALA A 226 -3.12 -9.47 -25.01
N GLN A 227 -2.67 -8.23 -24.87
CA GLN A 227 -2.13 -7.47 -25.99
C GLN A 227 -0.82 -8.08 -26.49
N TYR A 228 0.09 -8.45 -25.59
CA TYR A 228 1.32 -9.13 -25.96
C TYR A 228 1.04 -10.42 -26.76
N GLN A 229 0.13 -11.26 -26.27
CA GLN A 229 -0.27 -12.49 -26.94
C GLN A 229 -0.82 -12.24 -28.35
N VAL A 230 -1.68 -11.22 -28.53
CA VAL A 230 -2.22 -10.88 -29.85
C VAL A 230 -1.10 -10.47 -30.82
N LEU A 231 -0.18 -9.63 -30.39
CA LEU A 231 0.95 -9.21 -31.22
C LEU A 231 1.84 -10.41 -31.60
N ARG A 232 2.16 -11.28 -30.66
CA ARG A 232 2.94 -12.50 -30.90
C ARG A 232 2.26 -13.44 -31.91
N GLN A 233 0.94 -13.64 -31.77
CA GLN A 233 0.14 -14.44 -32.71
C GLN A 233 0.09 -13.84 -34.11
N ARG A 234 0.28 -12.55 -34.26
CA ARG A 234 0.30 -11.84 -35.54
C ARG A 234 1.71 -11.73 -36.14
N GLY A 235 2.72 -12.35 -35.50
CA GLY A 235 4.08 -12.45 -36.03
C GLY A 235 5.06 -11.37 -35.61
N HIS A 236 4.65 -10.46 -34.71
CA HIS A 236 5.59 -9.49 -34.11
C HIS A 236 6.65 -10.20 -33.26
N SER A 237 7.88 -9.70 -33.27
CA SER A 237 8.95 -10.27 -32.45
C SER A 237 8.67 -10.08 -30.95
N PRO A 238 9.25 -10.88 -30.03
CA PRO A 238 9.10 -10.69 -28.60
C PRO A 238 9.50 -9.29 -28.16
N SER A 239 10.61 -8.76 -28.67
CA SER A 239 11.10 -7.43 -28.36
C SER A 239 10.11 -6.34 -28.79
N GLU A 240 9.61 -6.40 -30.03
CA GLU A 240 8.63 -5.45 -30.54
C GLU A 240 7.33 -5.50 -29.71
N ALA A 241 6.77 -6.68 -29.48
CA ALA A 241 5.56 -6.85 -28.68
C ALA A 241 5.74 -6.34 -27.24
N PHE A 242 6.91 -6.54 -26.62
CA PHE A 242 7.20 -6.05 -25.28
C PHE A 242 7.31 -4.52 -25.23
N ASN A 243 7.99 -3.91 -26.19
CA ASN A 243 8.12 -2.46 -26.23
C ASN A 243 6.74 -1.76 -26.41
N GLU A 244 5.87 -2.31 -27.28
CA GLU A 244 4.53 -1.77 -27.55
C GLU A 244 3.48 -2.09 -26.45
N THR A 245 3.81 -2.90 -25.46
CA THR A 245 2.87 -3.23 -24.36
C THR A 245 3.34 -2.78 -23.00
N VAL A 246 4.63 -2.93 -22.70
CA VAL A 246 5.15 -2.69 -21.35
C VAL A 246 6.13 -1.53 -21.30
N GLU A 247 7.12 -1.53 -22.18
CA GLU A 247 8.24 -0.57 -22.06
C GLU A 247 7.78 0.87 -22.27
N GLU A 248 7.10 1.15 -23.37
CA GLU A 248 6.57 2.48 -23.65
C GLU A 248 5.54 2.93 -22.59
N LEU A 249 4.65 2.02 -22.17
CA LEU A 249 3.68 2.31 -21.13
C LEU A 249 4.37 2.76 -19.83
N THR A 250 5.36 2.01 -19.36
CA THR A 250 5.95 2.22 -18.03
C THR A 250 7.07 3.25 -18.01
N GLN A 251 7.80 3.43 -19.11
CA GLN A 251 8.93 4.37 -19.15
C GLN A 251 8.55 5.75 -19.69
N SER A 252 7.43 5.84 -20.41
CA SER A 252 7.00 7.09 -21.06
C SER A 252 5.59 7.51 -20.63
N LEU A 253 4.56 6.71 -20.94
CA LEU A 253 3.18 7.19 -20.87
C LEU A 253 2.64 7.32 -19.45
N VAL A 254 2.86 6.33 -18.58
CA VAL A 254 2.36 6.37 -17.19
C VAL A 254 2.98 7.53 -16.39
N PRO A 255 4.30 7.81 -16.46
CA PRO A 255 4.87 9.01 -15.86
C PRO A 255 4.20 10.30 -16.32
N LEU A 256 4.00 10.48 -17.63
CA LEU A 256 3.35 11.69 -18.19
C LEU A 256 1.91 11.85 -17.71
N VAL A 257 1.15 10.75 -17.62
CA VAL A 257 -0.21 10.77 -17.06
C VAL A 257 -0.19 11.16 -15.59
N GLY A 258 0.77 10.67 -14.83
CA GLY A 258 0.94 11.01 -13.40
C GLY A 258 1.27 12.49 -13.17
N GLU A 259 2.06 13.07 -14.06
CA GLU A 259 2.51 14.48 -13.97
C GLU A 259 1.48 15.48 -14.49
N ASN A 260 0.80 15.15 -15.60
CA ASN A 260 0.05 16.14 -16.38
C ASN A 260 -1.42 15.76 -16.64
N GLY A 261 -1.81 14.51 -16.41
CA GLY A 261 -3.14 14.00 -16.71
C GLY A 261 -3.28 13.33 -18.09
N MET A 262 -4.38 12.61 -18.27
CA MET A 262 -4.63 11.79 -19.46
C MET A 262 -4.90 12.65 -20.72
N ASP A 263 -5.59 13.77 -20.58
CA ASP A 263 -5.88 14.68 -21.67
C ASP A 263 -4.61 15.34 -22.21
N TRP A 264 -3.69 15.72 -21.32
CA TRP A 264 -2.38 16.23 -21.69
C TRP A 264 -1.57 15.19 -22.46
N MET A 265 -1.53 13.95 -21.97
CA MET A 265 -0.85 12.86 -22.64
C MET A 265 -1.41 12.66 -24.06
N PHE A 266 -2.73 12.61 -24.23
CA PHE A 266 -3.33 12.52 -25.56
C PHE A 266 -2.95 13.70 -26.46
N SER A 267 -3.00 14.93 -25.96
CA SER A 267 -2.72 16.13 -26.75
C SER A 267 -1.26 16.22 -27.21
N ASN A 268 -0.35 15.53 -26.53
CA ASN A 268 1.09 15.48 -26.87
C ASN A 268 1.48 14.27 -27.73
N CYS A 269 0.52 13.46 -28.18
CA CYS A 269 0.74 12.37 -29.12
C CYS A 269 0.42 12.78 -30.57
N SER A 270 0.79 11.94 -31.55
CA SER A 270 0.41 12.13 -32.94
C SER A 270 -1.11 12.07 -33.14
N VAL A 271 -1.64 12.72 -34.16
CA VAL A 271 -3.08 12.66 -34.47
C VAL A 271 -3.58 11.23 -34.66
N THR A 272 -2.77 10.35 -35.24
CA THR A 272 -3.10 8.93 -35.40
C THR A 272 -3.26 8.24 -34.04
N ALA A 273 -2.34 8.46 -33.10
CA ALA A 273 -2.40 7.90 -31.75
C ALA A 273 -3.60 8.46 -30.97
N GLN A 274 -3.80 9.79 -31.02
CA GLN A 274 -4.96 10.45 -30.37
C GLN A 274 -6.28 9.86 -30.84
N ARG A 275 -6.52 9.80 -32.14
CA ARG A 275 -7.78 9.28 -32.71
C ARG A 275 -7.95 7.81 -32.38
N GLY A 276 -6.92 7.00 -32.61
CA GLY A 276 -6.97 5.56 -32.31
C GLY A 276 -7.33 5.28 -30.85
N ALA A 277 -6.65 5.94 -29.92
CA ALA A 277 -6.89 5.77 -28.48
C ALA A 277 -8.32 6.21 -28.08
N LEU A 278 -8.76 7.38 -28.54
CA LEU A 278 -10.10 7.90 -28.22
C LEU A 278 -11.22 7.04 -28.81
N ASP A 279 -11.04 6.51 -30.02
CA ASP A 279 -12.05 5.68 -30.70
C ASP A 279 -12.17 4.29 -30.01
N TRP A 280 -11.07 3.74 -29.50
CA TRP A 280 -11.08 2.43 -28.86
C TRP A 280 -11.36 2.47 -27.35
N LYS A 281 -11.11 3.59 -26.68
CA LYS A 281 -11.34 3.77 -25.23
C LYS A 281 -12.75 3.33 -24.80
N GLY A 282 -13.78 3.71 -25.57
CA GLY A 282 -15.17 3.35 -25.27
C GLY A 282 -15.40 1.84 -25.24
N ARG A 283 -14.86 1.13 -26.22
CA ARG A 283 -14.98 -0.35 -26.33
C ARG A 283 -14.31 -1.08 -25.17
N PHE A 284 -13.10 -0.65 -24.77
CA PHE A 284 -12.43 -1.22 -23.60
C PHE A 284 -13.21 -0.94 -22.30
N ARG A 285 -13.73 0.30 -22.14
CA ARG A 285 -14.56 0.64 -20.98
C ARG A 285 -15.81 -0.24 -20.91
N GLU A 286 -16.52 -0.43 -22.02
CA GLU A 286 -17.71 -1.28 -22.07
C GLU A 286 -17.40 -2.74 -21.75
N ALA A 287 -16.28 -3.27 -22.22
CA ALA A 287 -15.85 -4.64 -21.96
C ALA A 287 -15.43 -4.87 -20.50
N THR A 288 -14.81 -3.87 -19.85
CA THR A 288 -14.26 -4.02 -18.50
C THR A 288 -15.24 -3.62 -17.38
N LEU A 289 -16.20 -2.73 -17.65
CA LEU A 289 -17.13 -2.25 -16.61
C LEU A 289 -17.94 -3.36 -15.93
N PRO A 290 -18.48 -4.38 -16.64
CA PRO A 290 -19.17 -5.50 -15.99
C PRO A 290 -18.27 -6.28 -15.04
N VAL A 291 -17.03 -6.56 -15.45
CA VAL A 291 -16.05 -7.31 -14.64
C VAL A 291 -15.65 -6.53 -13.39
N LEU A 292 -15.48 -5.20 -13.50
CA LEU A 292 -15.18 -4.35 -12.35
C LEU A 292 -16.35 -4.26 -11.35
N ASN A 293 -17.60 -4.27 -11.84
CA ASN A 293 -18.77 -4.36 -10.95
C ASN A 293 -18.83 -5.71 -10.23
N GLU A 294 -18.62 -6.83 -10.95
CA GLU A 294 -18.54 -8.16 -10.36
C GLU A 294 -17.44 -8.25 -9.28
N LEU A 295 -16.28 -7.69 -9.57
CA LEU A 295 -15.16 -7.60 -8.62
C LEU A 295 -15.56 -6.82 -7.36
N TYR A 296 -16.16 -5.63 -7.52
CA TYR A 296 -16.59 -4.83 -6.39
C TYR A 296 -17.62 -5.57 -5.52
N ASP A 297 -18.60 -6.23 -6.13
CA ASP A 297 -19.61 -7.03 -5.43
C ASP A 297 -18.98 -8.22 -4.70
N SER A 298 -17.98 -8.87 -5.31
CA SER A 298 -17.20 -9.94 -4.67
C SER A 298 -16.44 -9.45 -3.44
N VAL A 299 -15.81 -8.27 -3.52
CA VAL A 299 -15.16 -7.61 -2.38
C VAL A 299 -16.18 -7.26 -1.31
N ALA A 300 -17.26 -6.58 -1.67
CA ALA A 300 -18.28 -6.11 -0.74
C ALA A 300 -19.01 -7.24 -0.01
N SER A 301 -19.16 -8.39 -0.66
CA SER A 301 -19.78 -9.59 -0.05
C SER A 301 -18.86 -10.36 0.90
N GLY A 302 -17.57 -10.00 1.00
CA GLY A 302 -16.57 -10.69 1.82
C GLY A 302 -15.96 -11.95 1.18
N LYS A 303 -16.38 -12.33 -0.02
CA LYS A 303 -15.82 -13.52 -0.74
C LYS A 303 -14.31 -13.40 -0.97
N GLU A 304 -13.85 -12.20 -1.31
CA GLU A 304 -12.41 -11.97 -1.53
C GLU A 304 -11.62 -12.06 -0.22
N ALA A 305 -12.20 -11.61 0.90
CA ALA A 305 -11.61 -11.75 2.23
C ALA A 305 -11.50 -13.23 2.64
N GLU A 306 -12.57 -13.98 2.47
CA GLU A 306 -12.62 -15.41 2.77
C GLU A 306 -11.56 -16.20 1.98
N ARG A 307 -11.45 -15.92 0.67
CA ARG A 307 -10.43 -16.51 -0.21
C ARG A 307 -9.01 -16.18 0.24
N THR A 308 -8.74 -14.92 0.59
CA THR A 308 -7.42 -14.46 1.05
C THR A 308 -7.03 -15.14 2.37
N ILE A 309 -7.95 -15.20 3.34
CA ILE A 309 -7.72 -15.85 4.63
C ILE A 309 -7.45 -17.34 4.44
N GLN A 310 -8.29 -18.02 3.65
CA GLN A 310 -8.15 -19.45 3.37
C GLN A 310 -6.79 -19.77 2.75
N ARG A 311 -6.42 -19.04 1.68
CA ARG A 311 -5.13 -19.22 1.00
C ARG A 311 -3.95 -18.92 1.94
N GLY A 312 -3.96 -17.77 2.60
CA GLY A 312 -2.87 -17.33 3.48
C GLY A 312 -2.66 -18.23 4.71
N SER A 313 -3.68 -18.97 5.12
CA SER A 313 -3.63 -19.91 6.25
C SER A 313 -3.27 -21.35 5.84
N THR A 314 -3.20 -21.64 4.53
CA THR A 314 -2.89 -22.98 4.03
C THR A 314 -1.41 -23.32 4.26
N PRO A 315 -1.09 -24.47 4.85
CA PRO A 315 0.30 -24.93 4.93
C PRO A 315 0.91 -25.04 3.52
N GLY A 316 2.10 -24.49 3.33
CA GLY A 316 2.77 -24.51 2.03
C GLY A 316 2.41 -23.35 1.11
N TYR A 317 1.53 -22.43 1.52
CA TYR A 317 1.13 -21.26 0.68
C TYR A 317 2.31 -20.48 0.09
N ARG A 318 3.41 -20.30 0.85
CA ARG A 318 4.59 -19.60 0.33
C ARG A 318 5.27 -20.31 -0.83
N GLN A 319 5.30 -21.66 -0.79
CA GLN A 319 5.85 -22.47 -1.88
C GLN A 319 4.93 -22.41 -3.12
N GLU A 320 3.62 -22.48 -2.90
CA GLU A 320 2.61 -22.33 -3.95
C GLU A 320 2.74 -20.97 -4.65
N LEU A 321 2.76 -19.88 -3.86
CA LEU A 321 2.94 -18.52 -4.37
C LEU A 321 4.26 -18.37 -5.14
N GLU A 322 5.36 -18.92 -4.64
CA GLU A 322 6.65 -18.85 -5.35
C GLU A 322 6.62 -19.61 -6.67
N ALA A 323 5.88 -20.72 -6.75
CA ALA A 323 5.67 -21.44 -8.01
C ALA A 323 4.86 -20.59 -9.01
N GLU A 324 3.76 -19.96 -8.58
CA GLU A 324 2.96 -19.06 -9.42
C GLU A 324 3.79 -17.85 -9.90
N LEU A 325 4.57 -17.22 -9.01
CA LEU A 325 5.46 -16.12 -9.38
C LEU A 325 6.59 -16.57 -10.33
N LYS A 326 7.03 -17.82 -10.20
CA LYS A 326 8.00 -18.39 -11.13
C LYS A 326 7.42 -18.56 -12.52
N GLU A 327 6.18 -19.03 -12.66
CA GLU A 327 5.49 -19.12 -13.95
C GLU A 327 5.41 -17.75 -14.65
N VAL A 328 5.09 -16.69 -13.88
CA VAL A 328 5.09 -15.32 -14.40
C VAL A 328 6.50 -14.93 -14.89
N ARG A 329 7.54 -15.13 -14.07
CA ARG A 329 8.93 -14.78 -14.43
C ARG A 329 9.45 -15.55 -15.65
N ASP A 330 9.06 -16.80 -15.77
CA ASP A 330 9.51 -17.68 -16.84
C ASP A 330 8.70 -17.53 -18.15
N SER A 331 7.64 -16.73 -18.15
CA SER A 331 6.89 -16.42 -19.36
C SER A 331 7.74 -15.68 -20.38
N GLU A 332 7.49 -15.88 -21.68
CA GLU A 332 8.18 -15.19 -22.77
C GLU A 332 8.16 -13.66 -22.57
N LEU A 333 7.00 -13.13 -22.18
CA LEU A 333 6.80 -11.70 -21.89
C LEU A 333 7.84 -11.18 -20.88
N TRP A 334 7.93 -11.81 -19.71
CA TRP A 334 8.78 -11.30 -18.64
C TRP A 334 10.26 -11.68 -18.79
N GLN A 335 10.58 -12.77 -19.50
CA GLN A 335 11.94 -13.06 -19.95
C GLN A 335 12.42 -12.00 -20.96
N THR A 336 11.60 -11.62 -21.92
CA THR A 336 11.88 -10.51 -22.84
C THR A 336 12.10 -9.21 -22.07
N GLY A 337 11.24 -8.92 -21.10
CA GLY A 337 11.39 -7.75 -20.25
C GLY A 337 12.68 -7.73 -19.44
N ALA A 338 13.18 -8.89 -19.00
CA ALA A 338 14.47 -8.96 -18.32
C ALA A 338 15.62 -8.51 -19.24
N VAL A 339 15.60 -8.95 -20.51
CA VAL A 339 16.60 -8.53 -21.50
C VAL A 339 16.48 -7.04 -21.82
N VAL A 340 15.27 -6.54 -22.05
CA VAL A 340 15.03 -5.10 -22.34
C VAL A 340 15.57 -4.23 -21.22
N ARG A 341 15.29 -4.56 -19.95
CA ARG A 341 15.82 -3.82 -18.80
C ARG A 341 17.35 -3.80 -18.71
N GLN A 342 18.04 -4.88 -19.15
CA GLN A 342 19.50 -4.91 -19.21
C GLN A 342 20.08 -4.01 -20.31
N LEU A 343 19.32 -3.80 -21.40
CA LEU A 343 19.72 -2.99 -22.55
C LEU A 343 19.42 -1.50 -22.35
N ARG A 344 18.65 -1.13 -21.33
CA ARG A 344 18.40 0.30 -21.03
C ARG A 344 19.71 1.01 -20.74
N SER A 345 19.89 2.18 -21.33
CA SER A 345 20.99 3.08 -20.97
C SER A 345 20.85 3.40 -19.46
N LYS A 346 21.92 3.16 -18.71
CA LYS A 346 21.99 3.65 -17.33
C LYS A 346 22.07 5.17 -17.43
N ALA A 347 21.03 5.88 -17.00
CA ALA A 347 21.18 7.29 -16.72
C ALA A 347 22.32 7.41 -15.71
N GLU A 348 23.37 8.16 -16.02
CA GLU A 348 24.35 8.58 -15.03
C GLU A 348 23.55 9.38 -13.99
N VAL A 349 23.38 8.82 -12.79
CA VAL A 349 22.90 9.57 -11.65
C VAL A 349 24.03 10.54 -11.33
N THR A 350 23.96 11.73 -11.90
CA THR A 350 24.73 12.88 -11.40
C THR A 350 24.28 13.07 -9.95
N GLN A 351 25.09 12.57 -9.04
CA GLN A 351 25.05 13.02 -7.65
C GLN A 351 25.50 14.49 -7.69
N GLU A 352 24.55 15.40 -7.79
CA GLU A 352 24.81 16.75 -7.32
C GLU A 352 24.90 16.69 -5.79
N VAL A 353 26.06 17.06 -5.31
CA VAL A 353 26.56 17.13 -3.93
C VAL A 353 25.77 18.15 -3.11
#